data_91c5a4066d8e7d74c8ade5aede948f63
#
_entry.id   91c5a4066d8e7d74c8ade5aede948f63
#
_cell.length_a   1.000
_cell.length_b   1.000
_cell.length_c   1.000
_cell.angle_alpha   90.00
_cell.angle_beta   90.00
_cell.angle_gamma   90.00
#
_symmetry.space_group_name_H-M   'P 1'
#
loop_
_entity.id
_entity.type
_entity.pdbx_description
1 polymer ?
#
loop_
_entity_poly.entity_id
_entity_poly.type
_entity_poly.pdbx_seq_one_letter_code
_entity_poly.pdbx_strand_id
1 'polypeptide(L)'
;MPDTIAAIATASAAAAVGIVRLSGAETRCVLAALFTPVDGRSAAELPPRRMTYGTVRDAEGRTLDHALAVVFSAGHSYTGEESAELHCHGSPVVLQEVLRAAFAAGARQARAGEFTERAFLNGKMDLTEAEAVIDLIDAETAEAARNAAAQVDGALRRPLEQVYDALLGLTSRFYAVVDYPDEDIEDLTLAETERTLTESLSLIHI
;
A
#
# COMPACT_ATOMS: atom_id res chain seq x y z
N MET A 1 11.82 -15.72 -4.71
CA MET A 1 11.59 -14.39 -5.30
C MET A 1 10.19 -13.98 -4.92
N PRO A 2 9.92 -12.73 -4.60
CA PRO A 2 8.54 -12.29 -4.40
C PRO A 2 7.77 -12.52 -5.70
N ASP A 3 6.67 -13.23 -5.60
CA ASP A 3 5.78 -13.56 -6.71
C ASP A 3 4.94 -12.35 -7.13
N THR A 4 4.50 -12.32 -8.38
CA THR A 4 3.60 -11.28 -8.89
C THR A 4 2.15 -11.69 -8.61
N ILE A 5 1.41 -10.79 -7.97
CA ILE A 5 -0.01 -10.97 -7.62
C ILE A 5 -0.92 -10.16 -8.53
N ALA A 6 -2.13 -10.65 -8.71
CA ALA A 6 -3.21 -9.97 -9.43
C ALA A 6 -4.54 -10.08 -8.70
N ALA A 7 -5.35 -9.04 -8.76
CA ALA A 7 -6.74 -9.06 -8.32
C ALA A 7 -7.59 -8.00 -9.05
N ILE A 8 -8.90 -8.19 -9.03
CA ILE A 8 -9.87 -7.15 -9.36
C ILE A 8 -9.91 -6.19 -8.17
N ALA A 9 -9.59 -4.93 -8.40
CA ALA A 9 -9.47 -3.89 -7.36
C ALA A 9 -10.75 -3.06 -7.18
N THR A 10 -11.77 -3.28 -8.01
CA THR A 10 -13.08 -2.61 -7.94
C THR A 10 -14.16 -3.57 -7.45
N ALA A 11 -15.32 -3.02 -7.08
CA ALA A 11 -16.45 -3.83 -6.65
C ALA A 11 -16.89 -4.86 -7.70
N SER A 12 -17.47 -5.98 -7.25
CA SER A 12 -17.87 -7.09 -8.11
C SER A 12 -19.14 -6.83 -8.94
N ALA A 13 -19.83 -5.70 -8.75
CA ALA A 13 -21.01 -5.31 -9.50
C ALA A 13 -20.66 -4.75 -10.87
N ALA A 14 -21.57 -4.85 -11.83
CA ALA A 14 -21.41 -4.22 -13.14
C ALA A 14 -21.30 -2.69 -12.99
N ALA A 15 -20.27 -2.11 -13.61
CA ALA A 15 -19.95 -0.70 -13.56
C ALA A 15 -19.43 -0.20 -14.92
N ALA A 16 -19.26 1.09 -15.10
CA ALA A 16 -18.67 1.63 -16.33
C ALA A 16 -17.19 1.25 -16.46
N VAL A 17 -16.45 1.22 -15.34
CA VAL A 17 -15.01 0.89 -15.28
C VAL A 17 -14.79 -0.16 -14.21
N GLY A 18 -13.92 -1.13 -14.51
CA GLY A 18 -13.36 -2.09 -13.56
C GLY A 18 -11.84 -2.14 -13.69
N ILE A 19 -11.16 -2.38 -12.59
CA ILE A 19 -9.70 -2.35 -12.52
C ILE A 19 -9.17 -3.72 -12.13
N VAL A 20 -8.25 -4.25 -12.93
CA VAL A 20 -7.39 -5.38 -12.55
C VAL A 20 -6.02 -4.82 -12.18
N ARG A 21 -5.55 -5.10 -10.96
CA ARG A 21 -4.27 -4.61 -10.44
C ARG A 21 -3.26 -5.75 -10.36
N LEU A 22 -2.02 -5.44 -10.72
CA LEU A 22 -0.85 -6.30 -10.64
C LEU A 22 0.18 -5.68 -9.70
N SER A 23 0.92 -6.50 -8.93
CA SER A 23 2.06 -6.05 -8.12
C SER A 23 3.09 -7.17 -7.99
N GLY A 24 4.37 -6.84 -8.11
CA GLY A 24 5.49 -7.75 -8.00
C GLY A 24 6.52 -7.60 -9.10
N ALA A 25 7.62 -8.36 -9.00
CA ALA A 25 8.79 -8.22 -9.86
C ALA A 25 8.50 -8.45 -11.36
N GLU A 26 7.58 -9.37 -11.69
CA GLU A 26 7.27 -9.73 -13.08
C GLU A 26 6.07 -8.94 -13.65
N THR A 27 5.63 -7.86 -12.97
CA THR A 27 4.45 -7.07 -13.37
C THR A 27 4.52 -6.62 -14.83
N ARG A 28 5.69 -6.15 -15.30
CA ARG A 28 5.85 -5.70 -16.69
C ARG A 28 5.81 -6.85 -17.69
N CYS A 29 6.36 -8.01 -17.34
CA CYS A 29 6.32 -9.20 -18.17
C CYS A 29 4.88 -9.70 -18.32
N VAL A 30 4.15 -9.79 -17.21
CA VAL A 30 2.72 -10.16 -17.20
C VAL A 30 1.90 -9.15 -18.01
N LEU A 31 2.10 -7.85 -17.79
CA LEU A 31 1.39 -6.82 -18.55
C LEU A 31 1.66 -6.91 -20.05
N ALA A 32 2.91 -7.15 -20.46
CA ALA A 32 3.29 -7.27 -21.88
C ALA A 32 2.67 -8.50 -22.55
N ALA A 33 2.40 -9.56 -21.80
CA ALA A 33 1.71 -10.75 -22.33
C ALA A 33 0.20 -10.51 -22.55
N LEU A 34 -0.39 -9.57 -21.83
CA LEU A 34 -1.84 -9.31 -21.84
C LEU A 34 -2.24 -8.13 -22.70
N PHE A 35 -1.40 -7.07 -22.74
CA PHE A 35 -1.78 -5.76 -23.21
C PHE A 35 -0.94 -5.32 -24.39
N THR A 36 -1.59 -4.90 -25.44
CA THR A 36 -0.97 -4.35 -26.66
C THR A 36 -1.34 -2.88 -26.80
N PRO A 37 -0.40 -1.93 -26.55
CA PRO A 37 -0.63 -0.52 -26.77
C PRO A 37 -0.94 -0.20 -28.25
N VAL A 38 -1.82 0.75 -28.46
CA VAL A 38 -2.25 1.17 -29.82
C VAL A 38 -1.11 1.79 -30.64
N ASP A 39 -0.12 2.37 -29.96
CA ASP A 39 1.05 2.99 -30.60
C ASP A 39 2.16 2.00 -30.99
N GLY A 40 1.94 0.70 -30.80
CA GLY A 40 2.84 -0.38 -31.22
C GLY A 40 4.06 -0.59 -30.31
N ARG A 41 4.19 0.14 -29.20
CA ARG A 41 5.25 -0.10 -28.22
C ARG A 41 5.00 -1.40 -27.44
N SER A 42 6.06 -1.96 -26.86
CA SER A 42 5.89 -3.02 -25.87
C SER A 42 5.24 -2.45 -24.59
N ALA A 43 4.28 -3.19 -24.02
CA ALA A 43 3.71 -2.80 -22.74
C ALA A 43 4.72 -2.85 -21.59
N ALA A 44 5.81 -3.63 -21.72
CA ALA A 44 6.93 -3.62 -20.78
C ALA A 44 7.69 -2.26 -20.75
N GLU A 45 7.63 -1.49 -21.83
CA GLU A 45 8.33 -0.21 -21.97
C GLU A 45 7.44 1.00 -21.70
N LEU A 46 6.22 0.80 -21.20
CA LEU A 46 5.31 1.90 -20.88
C LEU A 46 5.93 2.84 -19.84
N PRO A 47 5.86 4.17 -20.09
CA PRO A 47 6.34 5.15 -19.13
C PRO A 47 5.47 5.10 -17.86
N PRO A 48 6.08 5.20 -16.66
CA PRO A 48 5.34 5.16 -15.42
C PRO A 48 4.40 6.36 -15.28
N ARG A 49 3.27 6.13 -14.59
CA ARG A 49 2.23 7.14 -14.27
C ARG A 49 1.60 7.80 -15.50
N ARG A 50 1.61 7.12 -16.63
CA ARG A 50 0.96 7.57 -17.86
C ARG A 50 -0.04 6.52 -18.34
N MET A 51 -1.30 6.92 -18.46
CA MET A 51 -2.35 6.10 -19.04
C MET A 51 -2.09 5.89 -20.53
N THR A 52 -2.15 4.63 -20.96
CA THR A 52 -1.94 4.23 -22.37
C THR A 52 -3.12 3.38 -22.83
N TYR A 53 -3.74 3.80 -23.93
CA TYR A 53 -4.82 3.03 -24.54
C TYR A 53 -4.28 1.85 -25.33
N GLY A 54 -5.01 0.72 -25.27
CA GLY A 54 -4.63 -0.50 -25.95
C GLY A 54 -5.68 -1.58 -25.88
N THR A 55 -5.29 -2.78 -26.31
CA THR A 55 -6.14 -3.97 -26.36
C THR A 55 -5.63 -4.99 -25.36
N VAL A 56 -6.53 -5.53 -24.52
CA VAL A 56 -6.28 -6.67 -23.64
C VAL A 56 -6.62 -7.96 -24.39
N ARG A 57 -5.71 -8.94 -24.35
CA ARG A 57 -5.83 -10.23 -25.02
C ARG A 57 -5.54 -11.38 -24.07
N ASP A 58 -6.15 -12.53 -24.36
CA ASP A 58 -5.78 -13.79 -23.70
C ASP A 58 -4.53 -14.46 -24.36
N ALA A 59 -4.14 -15.62 -23.82
CA ALA A 59 -3.01 -16.38 -24.30
C ALA A 59 -3.17 -16.90 -25.75
N GLU A 60 -4.41 -17.04 -26.20
CA GLU A 60 -4.76 -17.44 -27.58
C GLU A 60 -4.83 -16.25 -28.54
N GLY A 61 -4.58 -15.03 -28.06
CA GLY A 61 -4.61 -13.80 -28.85
C GLY A 61 -6.01 -13.22 -29.08
N ARG A 62 -7.06 -13.77 -28.46
CA ARG A 62 -8.43 -13.24 -28.56
C ARG A 62 -8.55 -11.95 -27.79
N THR A 63 -9.21 -10.96 -28.35
CA THR A 63 -9.48 -9.69 -27.68
C THR A 63 -10.50 -9.91 -26.56
N LEU A 64 -10.10 -9.55 -25.33
CA LEU A 64 -10.95 -9.54 -24.15
C LEU A 64 -11.63 -8.19 -23.95
N ASP A 65 -10.84 -7.10 -24.13
CA ASP A 65 -11.34 -5.73 -23.96
C ASP A 65 -10.42 -4.70 -24.62
N HIS A 66 -10.92 -3.46 -24.75
CA HIS A 66 -10.15 -2.27 -25.03
C HIS A 66 -10.03 -1.43 -23.76
N ALA A 67 -8.81 -1.24 -23.26
CA ALA A 67 -8.56 -0.75 -21.92
C ALA A 67 -7.50 0.36 -21.89
N LEU A 68 -7.39 1.01 -20.74
CA LEU A 68 -6.26 1.86 -20.42
C LEU A 68 -5.33 1.10 -19.46
N ALA A 69 -4.03 1.11 -19.73
CA ALA A 69 -3.02 0.58 -18.83
C ALA A 69 -2.19 1.71 -18.21
N VAL A 70 -1.83 1.56 -16.94
CA VAL A 70 -0.86 2.42 -16.25
C VAL A 70 0.10 1.56 -15.45
N VAL A 71 1.38 1.95 -15.43
CA VAL A 71 2.42 1.28 -14.65
C VAL A 71 2.98 2.23 -13.60
N PHE A 72 3.42 1.67 -12.48
CA PHE A 72 4.06 2.41 -11.38
C PHE A 72 5.37 1.71 -11.05
N SER A 73 6.47 2.45 -11.08
CA SER A 73 7.79 1.93 -10.74
C SER A 73 7.89 1.60 -9.26
N ALA A 74 8.74 0.64 -8.93
CA ALA A 74 9.09 0.31 -7.54
C ALA A 74 9.48 1.56 -6.74
N GLY A 75 9.10 1.60 -5.47
CA GLY A 75 9.21 2.77 -4.59
C GLY A 75 8.16 3.86 -4.81
N HIS A 76 7.48 3.87 -5.95
CA HIS A 76 6.50 4.89 -6.35
C HIS A 76 5.09 4.34 -6.63
N SER A 77 4.83 3.11 -6.24
CA SER A 77 3.54 2.43 -6.28
C SER A 77 2.88 2.39 -4.90
N TYR A 78 1.65 1.91 -4.85
CA TYR A 78 0.93 1.66 -3.59
C TYR A 78 1.66 0.63 -2.71
N THR A 79 2.07 -0.49 -3.30
CA THR A 79 2.74 -1.59 -2.59
C THR A 79 4.24 -1.37 -2.36
N GLY A 80 4.85 -0.33 -2.98
CA GLY A 80 6.30 -0.16 -3.03
C GLY A 80 7.00 -1.05 -4.06
N GLU A 81 6.31 -2.03 -4.66
CA GLU A 81 6.83 -2.87 -5.74
C GLU A 81 6.53 -2.27 -7.11
N GLU A 82 7.08 -2.86 -8.19
CA GLU A 82 6.58 -2.60 -9.55
C GLU A 82 5.11 -2.99 -9.60
N SER A 83 4.23 -2.11 -10.09
CA SER A 83 2.81 -2.41 -10.18
C SER A 83 2.17 -1.85 -11.45
N ALA A 84 1.05 -2.43 -11.85
CA ALA A 84 0.28 -1.97 -13.00
C ALA A 84 -1.22 -2.10 -12.73
N GLU A 85 -1.99 -1.27 -13.43
CA GLU A 85 -3.45 -1.35 -13.46
C GLU A 85 -3.95 -1.39 -14.89
N LEU A 86 -4.92 -2.26 -15.14
CA LEU A 86 -5.70 -2.33 -16.36
C LEU A 86 -7.10 -1.81 -16.04
N HIS A 87 -7.46 -0.67 -16.59
CA HIS A 87 -8.77 -0.03 -16.48
C HIS A 87 -9.63 -0.49 -17.64
N CYS A 88 -10.40 -1.55 -17.41
CA CYS A 88 -11.26 -2.23 -18.35
C CYS A 88 -12.72 -1.74 -18.24
N HIS A 89 -13.60 -2.17 -19.16
CA HIS A 89 -15.03 -2.06 -18.93
C HIS A 89 -15.42 -2.89 -17.71
N GLY A 90 -16.29 -2.36 -16.85
CA GLY A 90 -16.63 -2.92 -15.55
C GLY A 90 -17.63 -4.09 -15.61
N SER A 91 -17.54 -4.96 -16.63
CA SER A 91 -18.27 -6.21 -16.67
C SER A 91 -17.56 -7.24 -15.77
N PRO A 92 -18.22 -7.82 -14.76
CA PRO A 92 -17.63 -8.87 -13.93
C PRO A 92 -17.05 -10.04 -14.74
N VAL A 93 -17.70 -10.41 -15.85
CA VAL A 93 -17.22 -11.48 -16.73
C VAL A 93 -15.93 -11.09 -17.44
N VAL A 94 -15.86 -9.87 -18.00
CA VAL A 94 -14.64 -9.37 -18.66
C VAL A 94 -13.49 -9.30 -17.67
N LEU A 95 -13.72 -8.75 -16.48
CA LEU A 95 -12.68 -8.63 -15.44
C LEU A 95 -12.15 -10.00 -14.98
N GLN A 96 -13.03 -11.01 -14.88
CA GLN A 96 -12.60 -12.38 -14.55
C GLN A 96 -11.76 -13.01 -15.68
N GLU A 97 -12.11 -12.79 -16.96
CA GLU A 97 -11.30 -13.28 -18.08
C GLU A 97 -9.93 -12.58 -18.13
N VAL A 98 -9.86 -11.27 -17.93
CA VAL A 98 -8.61 -10.52 -17.82
C VAL A 98 -7.75 -11.03 -16.65
N LEU A 99 -8.35 -11.30 -15.50
CA LEU A 99 -7.65 -11.86 -14.34
C LEU A 99 -7.13 -13.27 -14.63
N ARG A 100 -7.91 -14.15 -15.29
CA ARG A 100 -7.45 -15.48 -15.72
C ARG A 100 -6.29 -15.39 -16.70
N ALA A 101 -6.33 -14.46 -17.65
CA ALA A 101 -5.23 -14.21 -18.56
C ALA A 101 -3.97 -13.76 -17.82
N ALA A 102 -4.09 -12.92 -16.77
CA ALA A 102 -2.97 -12.55 -15.91
C ALA A 102 -2.36 -13.77 -15.19
N PHE A 103 -3.18 -14.71 -14.72
CA PHE A 103 -2.69 -15.95 -14.13
C PHE A 103 -1.97 -16.84 -15.15
N ALA A 104 -2.52 -16.97 -16.36
CA ALA A 104 -1.85 -17.70 -17.43
C ALA A 104 -0.50 -17.08 -17.81
N ALA A 105 -0.33 -15.77 -17.64
CA ALA A 105 0.91 -15.04 -17.87
C ALA A 105 1.90 -15.08 -16.68
N GLY A 106 1.57 -15.78 -15.58
CA GLY A 106 2.50 -16.02 -14.47
C GLY A 106 2.18 -15.25 -13.18
N ALA A 107 1.12 -14.44 -13.12
CA ALA A 107 0.64 -13.90 -11.86
C ALA A 107 -0.14 -14.98 -11.08
N ARG A 108 -0.22 -14.81 -9.75
CA ARG A 108 -1.16 -15.58 -8.92
C ARG A 108 -2.27 -14.67 -8.36
N GLN A 109 -3.34 -15.30 -7.88
CA GLN A 109 -4.38 -14.60 -7.15
C GLN A 109 -3.80 -13.94 -5.89
N ALA A 110 -4.07 -12.64 -5.69
CA ALA A 110 -3.80 -11.97 -4.43
C ALA A 110 -4.73 -12.49 -3.33
N ARG A 111 -4.21 -12.63 -2.11
CA ARG A 111 -5.00 -12.85 -0.91
C ARG A 111 -5.76 -11.58 -0.54
N ALA A 112 -6.82 -11.71 0.28
CA ALA A 112 -7.50 -10.55 0.84
C ALA A 112 -6.50 -9.66 1.62
N GLY A 113 -6.48 -8.36 1.34
CA GLY A 113 -5.57 -7.40 1.97
C GLY A 113 -4.10 -7.47 1.55
N GLU A 114 -3.70 -8.38 0.63
CA GLU A 114 -2.28 -8.60 0.32
C GLU A 114 -1.58 -7.39 -0.29
N PHE A 115 -2.25 -6.54 -1.04
CA PHE A 115 -1.64 -5.29 -1.53
C PHE A 115 -1.27 -4.35 -0.39
N THR A 116 -2.13 -4.22 0.62
CA THR A 116 -1.87 -3.40 1.82
C THR A 116 -0.81 -4.05 2.70
N GLU A 117 -0.83 -5.38 2.87
CA GLU A 117 0.22 -6.14 3.56
C GLU A 117 1.61 -5.86 2.93
N ARG A 118 1.71 -5.90 1.60
CA ARG A 118 2.97 -5.58 0.89
C ARG A 118 3.37 -4.12 1.04
N ALA A 119 2.42 -3.20 1.02
CA ALA A 119 2.69 -1.79 1.27
C ALA A 119 3.29 -1.58 2.67
N PHE A 120 2.74 -2.22 3.71
CA PHE A 120 3.29 -2.21 5.06
C PHE A 120 4.69 -2.83 5.12
N LEU A 121 4.89 -4.03 4.58
CA LEU A 121 6.19 -4.72 4.58
C LEU A 121 7.28 -3.95 3.83
N ASN A 122 6.91 -3.17 2.81
CA ASN A 122 7.82 -2.32 2.03
C ASN A 122 7.96 -0.90 2.62
N GLY A 123 7.45 -0.64 3.83
CA GLY A 123 7.59 0.64 4.51
C GLY A 123 6.85 1.81 3.86
N LYS A 124 5.79 1.53 3.08
CA LYS A 124 4.95 2.56 2.45
C LYS A 124 3.92 3.14 3.42
N MET A 125 3.58 2.39 4.43
CA MET A 125 2.67 2.75 5.52
C MET A 125 3.04 1.97 6.77
N ASP A 126 2.61 2.43 7.93
CA ASP A 126 2.73 1.69 9.18
C ASP A 126 1.51 0.77 9.41
N LEU A 127 1.51 0.03 10.53
CA LEU A 127 0.44 -0.91 10.84
C LEU A 127 -0.90 -0.20 11.10
N THR A 128 -0.88 0.94 11.77
CA THR A 128 -2.10 1.70 12.08
C THR A 128 -2.73 2.31 10.82
N GLU A 129 -1.89 2.79 9.90
CA GLU A 129 -2.31 3.26 8.58
C GLU A 129 -2.89 2.10 7.74
N ALA A 130 -2.26 0.90 7.78
CA ALA A 130 -2.73 -0.27 7.06
C ALA A 130 -4.10 -0.78 7.57
N GLU A 131 -4.33 -0.77 8.88
CA GLU A 131 -5.61 -1.11 9.49
C GLU A 131 -6.69 -0.09 9.12
N ALA A 132 -6.36 1.20 9.13
CA ALA A 132 -7.29 2.27 8.78
C ALA A 132 -7.77 2.23 7.31
N VAL A 133 -7.03 1.58 6.40
CA VAL A 133 -7.47 1.39 5.01
C VAL A 133 -8.76 0.59 4.94
N ILE A 134 -8.91 -0.47 5.76
CA ILE A 134 -10.13 -1.28 5.80
C ILE A 134 -11.29 -0.47 6.37
N ASP A 135 -11.05 0.27 7.47
CA ASP A 135 -12.05 1.14 8.08
C ASP A 135 -12.55 2.22 7.10
N LEU A 136 -11.65 2.75 6.27
CA LEU A 136 -12.01 3.73 5.24
C LEU A 136 -12.89 3.12 4.13
N ILE A 137 -12.61 1.87 3.71
CA ILE A 137 -13.38 1.16 2.68
C ILE A 137 -14.77 0.81 3.22
N ASP A 138 -14.87 0.38 4.47
CA ASP A 138 -16.09 -0.09 5.11
C ASP A 138 -16.91 1.03 5.78
N ALA A 139 -16.46 2.29 5.67
CA ALA A 139 -17.12 3.42 6.30
C ALA A 139 -18.53 3.66 5.74
N GLU A 140 -19.55 3.53 6.59
CA GLU A 140 -20.97 3.75 6.22
C GLU A 140 -21.43 5.19 6.43
N THR A 141 -20.64 6.04 7.13
CA THR A 141 -20.98 7.44 7.40
C THR A 141 -19.84 8.37 7.00
N ALA A 142 -20.19 9.63 6.67
CA ALA A 142 -19.19 10.64 6.35
C ALA A 142 -18.22 10.94 7.53
N GLU A 143 -18.68 10.74 8.76
CA GLU A 143 -17.85 10.91 9.94
C GLU A 143 -16.85 9.75 10.09
N ALA A 144 -17.30 8.50 9.95
CA ALA A 144 -16.43 7.33 9.95
C ALA A 144 -15.38 7.43 8.85
N ALA A 145 -15.76 7.82 7.62
CA ALA A 145 -14.84 8.01 6.52
C ALA A 145 -13.77 9.09 6.81
N ARG A 146 -14.16 10.22 7.42
CA ARG A 146 -13.20 11.28 7.79
C ARG A 146 -12.22 10.80 8.88
N ASN A 147 -12.71 10.07 9.88
CA ASN A 147 -11.87 9.55 10.95
C ASN A 147 -10.87 8.52 10.41
N ALA A 148 -11.33 7.58 9.58
CA ALA A 148 -10.45 6.59 8.94
C ALA A 148 -9.43 7.26 8.01
N ALA A 149 -9.83 8.25 7.21
CA ALA A 149 -8.91 9.01 6.35
C ALA A 149 -7.83 9.73 7.18
N ALA A 150 -8.20 10.35 8.32
CA ALA A 150 -7.23 10.97 9.20
C ALA A 150 -6.23 9.96 9.79
N GLN A 151 -6.66 8.72 10.09
CA GLN A 151 -5.76 7.66 10.55
C GLN A 151 -4.83 7.19 9.43
N VAL A 152 -5.30 7.04 8.20
CA VAL A 152 -4.45 6.77 7.02
C VAL A 152 -3.41 7.87 6.80
N ASP A 153 -3.73 9.13 7.16
CA ASP A 153 -2.81 10.26 7.12
C ASP A 153 -1.88 10.34 8.37
N GLY A 154 -1.86 9.31 9.22
CA GLY A 154 -0.97 9.19 10.37
C GLY A 154 -1.40 9.99 11.60
N ALA A 155 -2.69 10.26 11.78
CA ALA A 155 -3.18 10.97 12.97
C ALA A 155 -2.89 10.22 14.27
N LEU A 156 -2.91 8.89 14.25
CA LEU A 156 -2.57 8.07 15.42
C LEU A 156 -1.05 7.85 15.53
N ARG A 157 -0.35 7.71 14.41
CA ARG A 157 1.10 7.48 14.40
C ARG A 157 1.87 8.59 15.10
N ARG A 158 1.58 9.85 14.78
CA ARG A 158 2.35 11.00 15.33
C ARG A 158 2.36 11.07 16.86
N PRO A 159 1.22 10.97 17.58
CA PRO A 159 1.23 10.92 19.04
C PRO A 159 1.98 9.70 19.58
N LEU A 160 1.85 8.53 18.96
CA LEU A 160 2.56 7.32 19.37
C LEU A 160 4.08 7.45 19.22
N GLU A 161 4.57 8.03 18.12
CA GLU A 161 6.00 8.32 17.92
C GLU A 161 6.51 9.29 18.99
N GLN A 162 5.76 10.34 19.33
CA GLN A 162 6.13 11.28 20.40
C GLN A 162 6.27 10.59 21.77
N VAL A 163 5.31 9.71 22.11
CA VAL A 163 5.37 8.92 23.35
C VAL A 163 6.59 7.98 23.33
N TYR A 164 6.79 7.28 22.22
CA TYR A 164 7.91 6.35 22.06
C TYR A 164 9.26 7.07 22.23
N ASP A 165 9.46 8.20 21.53
CA ASP A 165 10.70 8.96 21.59
C ASP A 165 10.97 9.53 22.99
N ALA A 166 9.92 10.01 23.68
CA ALA A 166 10.01 10.50 25.04
C ALA A 166 10.45 9.40 26.03
N LEU A 167 9.84 8.21 25.93
CA LEU A 167 10.18 7.04 26.76
C LEU A 167 11.56 6.48 26.42
N LEU A 168 11.93 6.45 25.16
CA LEU A 168 13.27 6.03 24.71
C LEU A 168 14.34 6.98 25.24
N GLY A 169 14.09 8.29 25.20
CA GLY A 169 14.98 9.31 25.78
C GLY A 169 15.19 9.14 27.27
N LEU A 170 14.12 8.91 28.05
CA LEU A 170 14.22 8.61 29.48
C LEU A 170 15.03 7.35 29.75
N THR A 171 14.73 6.27 29.03
CA THR A 171 15.39 4.97 29.20
C THR A 171 16.89 5.06 28.86
N SER A 172 17.23 5.75 27.78
CA SER A 172 18.62 5.95 27.36
C SER A 172 19.42 6.73 28.40
N ARG A 173 18.85 7.83 28.96
CA ARG A 173 19.49 8.61 30.02
C ARG A 173 19.65 7.79 31.29
N PHE A 174 18.63 7.02 31.68
CA PHE A 174 18.72 6.14 32.85
C PHE A 174 19.87 5.14 32.73
N TYR A 175 19.97 4.45 31.61
CA TYR A 175 21.08 3.52 31.39
C TYR A 175 22.43 4.21 31.31
N ALA A 176 22.55 5.40 30.72
CA ALA A 176 23.79 6.14 30.67
C ALA A 176 24.31 6.47 32.08
N VAL A 177 23.45 6.93 33.00
CA VAL A 177 23.81 7.21 34.39
C VAL A 177 24.21 5.94 35.15
N VAL A 178 23.49 4.81 34.92
CA VAL A 178 23.78 3.55 35.61
C VAL A 178 25.06 2.89 35.12
N ASP A 179 25.30 2.89 33.80
CA ASP A 179 26.44 2.21 33.20
C ASP A 179 27.76 3.00 33.30
N TYR A 180 27.65 4.33 33.41
CA TYR A 180 28.83 5.24 33.48
C TYR A 180 28.77 6.17 34.69
N PRO A 181 28.80 5.62 35.94
CA PRO A 181 28.62 6.43 37.16
C PRO A 181 29.77 7.42 37.45
N ASP A 182 30.92 7.21 36.81
CA ASP A 182 32.11 8.06 36.96
C ASP A 182 32.20 9.18 35.90
N GLU A 183 31.27 9.23 34.95
CA GLU A 183 31.18 10.28 33.96
C GLU A 183 30.28 11.42 34.44
N ASP A 184 30.57 12.64 34.03
CA ASP A 184 29.81 13.86 34.39
C ASP A 184 28.51 13.94 33.54
N ILE A 185 27.65 12.89 33.67
CA ILE A 185 26.36 12.79 33.02
C ILE A 185 25.31 13.38 33.98
N GLU A 186 24.50 14.31 33.48
CA GLU A 186 23.43 14.92 34.26
C GLU A 186 22.42 13.89 34.74
N ASP A 187 22.23 13.75 36.03
CA ASP A 187 21.33 12.81 36.68
C ASP A 187 19.88 12.98 36.19
N LEU A 188 19.20 11.88 36.01
CA LEU A 188 17.75 11.88 35.71
C LEU A 188 16.96 12.15 37.01
N THR A 189 16.32 13.30 37.08
CA THR A 189 15.53 13.67 38.29
C THR A 189 14.18 12.99 38.29
N LEU A 190 13.64 12.70 39.48
CA LEU A 190 12.27 12.13 39.62
C LEU A 190 11.21 13.07 39.01
N ALA A 191 11.37 14.39 39.20
CA ALA A 191 10.47 15.39 38.65
C ALA A 191 10.41 15.41 37.12
N GLU A 192 11.56 15.25 36.45
CA GLU A 192 11.60 15.13 34.98
C GLU A 192 10.93 13.84 34.51
N THR A 193 11.19 12.73 35.19
CA THR A 193 10.56 11.44 34.89
C THR A 193 9.04 11.52 35.00
N GLU A 194 8.53 12.04 36.14
CA GLU A 194 7.09 12.22 36.37
C GLU A 194 6.45 13.13 35.33
N ARG A 195 7.12 14.24 34.98
CA ARG A 195 6.63 15.15 33.94
C ARG A 195 6.51 14.44 32.59
N THR A 196 7.56 13.78 32.11
CA THR A 196 7.55 13.09 30.80
C THR A 196 6.51 11.97 30.76
N LEU A 197 6.36 11.20 31.84
CA LEU A 197 5.33 10.17 31.93
C LEU A 197 3.91 10.77 31.92
N THR A 198 3.69 11.87 32.62
CA THR A 198 2.38 12.55 32.67
C THR A 198 2.02 13.15 31.31
N GLU A 199 2.98 13.80 30.63
CA GLU A 199 2.80 14.32 29.27
C GLU A 199 2.49 13.20 28.28
N SER A 200 3.21 12.07 28.36
CA SER A 200 2.98 10.89 27.53
C SER A 200 1.59 10.28 27.75
N LEU A 201 1.15 10.17 29.02
CA LEU A 201 -0.20 9.72 29.35
C LEU A 201 -1.28 10.66 28.82
N SER A 202 -1.06 11.97 28.85
CA SER A 202 -1.99 12.96 28.31
C SER A 202 -2.20 12.79 26.81
N LEU A 203 -1.16 12.42 26.05
CA LEU A 203 -1.25 12.16 24.61
C LEU A 203 -2.08 10.91 24.27
N ILE A 204 -2.16 9.93 25.17
CA ILE A 204 -2.95 8.71 24.99
C ILE A 204 -4.46 8.93 25.27
N HIS A 205 -4.79 9.94 26.07
CA HIS A 205 -6.17 10.23 26.49
C HIS A 205 -6.87 11.30 25.61
N ILE A 206 -6.47 11.44 24.38
CA ILE A 206 -7.12 12.38 23.43
C ILE A 206 -8.45 11.82 22.93
#